data_b4db5c8bf77a8ad6b27c3d9bda016e89
#
_entry.id   b4db5c8bf77a8ad6b27c3d9bda016e89
#
_cell.length_a   1.000
_cell.length_b   1.000
_cell.length_c   1.000
_cell.angle_alpha   90.00
_cell.angle_beta   90.00
_cell.angle_gamma   90.00
#
_symmetry.space_group_name_H-M   'P 1'
#
loop_
_entity.id
_entity.type
_entity.pdbx_description
1 polymer ?
#
loop_
_entity_poly.entity_id
_entity_poly.type
_entity_poly.pdbx_seq_one_letter_code
_entity_poly.pdbx_strand_id
1 'polypeptide(L)'
;MLGNLLTRRAALAGLAAFAAGGLSGCNTPTAGVQPGAASGLGIGAIEVDTTPLVAYVGNPTAGWAQQALPGALAQALGSGAPGGLPLHVRIDTLYLGGGGPADPDLMRGVATLGGHTIKVRAASTYISNPTDQALPEQALQGRVQALAVAFAYRLKQRLGA
;
A
#
# COMPACT_ATOMS: atom_id res chain seq x y z
N MET A 1 -44.93 38.21 -45.68
CA MET A 1 -45.43 36.86 -45.49
C MET A 1 -44.65 36.32 -44.32
N LEU A 2 -45.26 36.42 -43.15
CA LEU A 2 -45.86 35.31 -42.40
C LEU A 2 -44.86 34.22 -42.11
N GLY A 3 -44.55 33.81 -40.89
CA GLY A 3 -45.18 33.94 -39.57
C GLY A 3 -44.30 33.13 -38.61
N ASN A 4 -44.20 33.60 -37.42
CA ASN A 4 -44.74 33.00 -36.18
C ASN A 4 -44.47 31.51 -36.00
N LEU A 5 -43.92 31.12 -34.87
CA LEU A 5 -44.52 30.83 -33.55
C LEU A 5 -43.40 30.24 -32.69
N LEU A 6 -42.98 30.82 -31.56
CA LEU A 6 -43.56 30.68 -30.24
C LEU A 6 -43.98 29.20 -29.90
N THR A 7 -43.29 28.64 -28.98
CA THR A 7 -43.84 27.94 -27.78
C THR A 7 -42.72 27.33 -27.00
N ARG A 8 -42.42 27.84 -25.81
CA ARG A 8 -43.05 27.56 -24.51
C ARG A 8 -42.79 26.16 -23.96
N ARG A 9 -42.22 26.25 -22.78
CA ARG A 9 -42.47 25.33 -21.62
C ARG A 9 -41.66 24.03 -21.65
N ALA A 10 -41.18 23.51 -20.56
CA ALA A 10 -41.47 23.71 -19.15
C ALA A 10 -40.34 23.10 -18.34
N ALA A 11 -40.13 23.71 -17.21
CA ALA A 11 -39.41 23.14 -16.07
C ALA A 11 -40.13 21.88 -15.60
N LEU A 12 -39.40 20.83 -15.34
CA LEU A 12 -39.83 19.75 -14.46
C LEU A 12 -38.66 19.37 -13.60
N ALA A 13 -38.70 19.90 -12.37
CA ALA A 13 -37.97 19.42 -11.23
C ALA A 13 -38.47 17.98 -10.92
N GLY A 14 -37.57 17.01 -11.06
CA GLY A 14 -37.80 15.64 -10.65
C GLY A 14 -36.89 15.34 -9.45
N LEU A 15 -37.38 15.58 -8.23
CA LEU A 15 -36.84 14.99 -7.02
C LEU A 15 -37.08 13.48 -7.08
N ALA A 16 -36.04 12.72 -7.34
CA ALA A 16 -36.03 11.28 -7.08
C ALA A 16 -35.25 11.03 -5.81
N ALA A 17 -35.95 10.98 -4.68
CA ALA A 17 -35.45 10.43 -3.44
C ALA A 17 -35.32 8.91 -3.62
N PHE A 18 -34.12 8.39 -3.83
CA PHE A 18 -33.83 6.97 -3.70
C PHE A 18 -33.53 6.68 -2.23
N ALA A 19 -34.50 6.05 -1.59
CA ALA A 19 -34.31 5.38 -0.32
C ALA A 19 -33.34 4.21 -0.54
N ALA A 20 -32.09 4.37 -0.11
CA ALA A 20 -31.13 3.31 -0.06
C ALA A 20 -31.50 2.38 1.10
N GLY A 21 -32.08 1.23 0.77
CA GLY A 21 -32.26 0.12 1.69
C GLY A 21 -30.90 -0.38 2.17
N GLY A 22 -30.71 -0.38 3.48
CA GLY A 22 -29.52 -0.92 4.11
C GLY A 22 -29.38 -2.41 3.89
N LEU A 23 -28.30 -2.81 3.26
CA LEU A 23 -27.74 -4.14 3.42
C LEU A 23 -26.59 -3.99 4.43
N SER A 24 -26.92 -4.30 5.67
CA SER A 24 -25.93 -4.48 6.75
C SER A 24 -25.11 -5.72 6.44
N GLY A 25 -24.16 -5.62 5.49
CA GLY A 25 -23.06 -6.55 5.44
C GLY A 25 -22.14 -6.24 6.60
N CYS A 26 -21.89 -7.21 7.46
CA CYS A 26 -20.83 -7.15 8.46
C CYS A 26 -19.48 -6.96 7.77
N ASN A 27 -19.17 -5.73 7.41
CA ASN A 27 -17.79 -5.33 7.20
C ASN A 27 -17.19 -5.20 8.59
N THR A 28 -16.43 -6.20 9.00
CA THR A 28 -15.37 -5.99 9.98
C THR A 28 -14.64 -4.71 9.54
N PRO A 29 -14.53 -3.69 10.39
CA PRO A 29 -13.71 -2.56 10.04
C PRO A 29 -12.28 -3.07 9.97
N THR A 30 -11.82 -3.37 8.75
CA THR A 30 -10.41 -3.20 8.47
C THR A 30 -10.16 -1.78 8.92
N ALA A 31 -9.42 -1.62 10.01
CA ALA A 31 -9.07 -0.31 10.53
C ALA A 31 -8.57 0.49 9.31
N GLY A 32 -9.43 1.34 8.79
CA GLY A 32 -9.11 2.19 7.69
C GLY A 32 -7.94 3.03 8.16
N VAL A 33 -6.75 2.67 7.74
CA VAL A 33 -5.59 3.53 7.86
C VAL A 33 -5.99 4.76 7.07
N GLN A 34 -6.47 5.78 7.78
CA GLN A 34 -6.67 7.10 7.19
C GLN A 34 -5.36 7.45 6.49
N PRO A 35 -5.38 7.88 5.23
CA PRO A 35 -4.19 8.42 4.60
C PRO A 35 -3.66 9.46 5.57
N GLY A 36 -2.53 9.15 6.22
CA GLY A 36 -1.97 10.01 7.26
C GLY A 36 -1.82 11.39 6.69
N ALA A 37 -2.24 12.38 7.45
CA ALA A 37 -1.87 13.77 7.21
C ALA A 37 -0.41 13.77 6.81
N ALA A 38 -0.10 14.39 5.67
CA ALA A 38 1.22 14.40 5.07
C ALA A 38 2.27 14.50 6.17
N SER A 39 2.95 13.42 6.43
CA SER A 39 4.00 13.39 7.43
C SER A 39 4.98 14.46 7.00
N GLY A 40 5.33 15.39 7.89
CA GLY A 40 6.14 16.57 7.59
C GLY A 40 7.57 16.30 7.11
N LEU A 41 7.85 15.07 6.64
CA LEU A 41 9.15 14.61 6.15
C LEU A 41 9.50 15.14 4.74
N GLY A 42 8.53 15.73 4.03
CA GLY A 42 8.78 16.28 2.70
C GLY A 42 9.40 15.27 1.73
N ILE A 43 8.86 14.05 1.68
CA ILE A 43 9.35 13.02 0.76
C ILE A 43 8.86 13.34 -0.65
N GLY A 44 9.79 13.41 -1.60
CA GLY A 44 9.54 13.57 -3.02
C GLY A 44 9.26 12.23 -3.71
N ALA A 45 10.21 11.76 -4.48
CA ALA A 45 10.14 10.45 -5.13
C ALA A 45 10.50 9.32 -4.17
N ILE A 46 9.90 8.15 -4.38
CA ILE A 46 10.26 6.90 -3.70
C ILE A 46 10.82 5.93 -4.73
N GLU A 47 12.06 5.51 -4.53
CA GLU A 47 12.76 4.55 -5.38
C GLU A 47 13.05 3.28 -4.58
N VAL A 48 12.67 2.13 -5.14
CA VAL A 48 12.85 0.83 -4.49
C VAL A 48 13.73 -0.05 -5.36
N ASP A 49 14.78 -0.62 -4.76
CA ASP A 49 15.67 -1.60 -5.36
C ASP A 49 15.52 -2.94 -4.65
N THR A 50 15.01 -3.93 -5.37
CA THR A 50 14.89 -5.33 -4.93
C THR A 50 15.86 -6.26 -5.66
N THR A 51 16.77 -5.73 -6.47
CA THR A 51 17.75 -6.52 -7.22
C THR A 51 18.52 -7.52 -6.34
N PRO A 52 18.97 -7.16 -5.12
CA PRO A 52 19.66 -8.11 -4.25
C PRO A 52 18.85 -9.34 -3.89
N LEU A 53 17.51 -9.25 -3.92
CA LEU A 53 16.63 -10.37 -3.58
C LEU A 53 16.62 -11.49 -4.61
N VAL A 54 16.86 -11.17 -5.88
CA VAL A 54 16.73 -12.11 -7.00
C VAL A 54 17.57 -13.36 -6.78
N ALA A 55 18.78 -13.19 -6.24
CA ALA A 55 19.70 -14.30 -5.96
C ALA A 55 19.21 -15.26 -4.87
N TYR A 56 18.34 -14.81 -3.97
CA TYR A 56 17.91 -15.58 -2.79
C TYR A 56 16.50 -16.14 -2.92
N VAL A 57 15.55 -15.33 -3.44
CA VAL A 57 14.13 -15.68 -3.47
C VAL A 57 13.58 -15.87 -4.87
N GLY A 58 14.41 -15.64 -5.90
CA GLY A 58 14.02 -15.72 -7.29
C GLY A 58 13.20 -14.51 -7.79
N ASN A 59 13.06 -14.43 -9.11
CA ASN A 59 12.42 -13.30 -9.79
C ASN A 59 10.96 -13.05 -9.38
N PRO A 60 10.07 -14.07 -9.26
CA PRO A 60 8.68 -13.80 -8.92
C PRO A 60 8.53 -13.07 -7.59
N THR A 61 9.18 -13.57 -6.54
CA THR A 61 9.08 -13.02 -5.19
C THR A 61 9.72 -11.63 -5.08
N ALA A 62 10.88 -11.43 -5.72
CA ALA A 62 11.51 -10.11 -5.81
C ALA A 62 10.62 -9.12 -6.56
N GLY A 63 9.97 -9.56 -7.64
CA GLY A 63 9.00 -8.75 -8.40
C GLY A 63 7.78 -8.35 -7.58
N TRP A 64 7.23 -9.24 -6.76
CA TRP A 64 6.13 -8.89 -5.85
C TRP A 64 6.54 -7.85 -4.82
N ALA A 65 7.75 -7.95 -4.27
CA ALA A 65 8.28 -6.95 -3.36
C ALA A 65 8.46 -5.59 -4.06
N GLN A 66 8.99 -5.59 -5.30
CA GLN A 66 9.15 -4.40 -6.13
C GLN A 66 7.82 -3.70 -6.42
N GLN A 67 6.73 -4.46 -6.60
CA GLN A 67 5.40 -3.91 -6.83
C GLN A 67 4.73 -3.40 -5.56
N ALA A 68 4.88 -4.11 -4.43
CA ALA A 68 4.18 -3.80 -3.19
C ALA A 68 4.80 -2.63 -2.41
N LEU A 69 6.13 -2.51 -2.40
CA LEU A 69 6.84 -1.57 -1.54
C LEU A 69 6.56 -0.09 -1.86
N PRO A 70 6.56 0.37 -3.13
CA PRO A 70 6.33 1.79 -3.42
C PRO A 70 4.98 2.27 -2.89
N GLY A 71 3.92 1.49 -3.10
CA GLY A 71 2.58 1.82 -2.60
C GLY A 71 2.49 1.84 -1.08
N ALA A 72 3.07 0.83 -0.40
CA ALA A 72 3.11 0.77 1.06
C ALA A 72 3.89 1.93 1.67
N LEU A 73 5.03 2.29 1.09
CA LEU A 73 5.85 3.43 1.53
C LEU A 73 5.13 4.76 1.31
N ALA A 74 4.52 4.96 0.13
CA ALA A 74 3.74 6.16 -0.16
C ALA A 74 2.55 6.32 0.80
N GLN A 75 1.86 5.23 1.13
CA GLN A 75 0.76 5.23 2.07
C GLN A 75 1.22 5.57 3.51
N ALA A 76 2.34 5.00 3.95
CA ALA A 76 2.82 5.19 5.32
C ALA A 76 3.49 6.56 5.53
N LEU A 77 4.25 7.04 4.56
CA LEU A 77 5.14 8.20 4.70
C LEU A 77 4.64 9.44 3.96
N GLY A 78 3.73 9.27 3.01
CA GLY A 78 3.43 10.26 1.99
C GLY A 78 4.50 10.26 0.89
N SER A 79 4.18 10.82 -0.25
CA SER A 79 5.11 11.00 -1.38
C SER A 79 4.65 12.13 -2.27
N GLY A 80 5.52 12.57 -3.18
CA GLY A 80 5.18 13.59 -4.17
C GLY A 80 5.21 15.02 -3.63
N ALA A 81 5.84 15.27 -2.48
CA ALA A 81 6.01 16.64 -1.98
C ALA A 81 6.86 17.46 -2.98
N PRO A 82 6.38 18.61 -3.46
CA PRO A 82 7.17 19.48 -4.33
C PRO A 82 8.48 19.88 -3.65
N GLY A 83 9.62 19.62 -4.31
CA GLY A 83 10.95 19.89 -3.73
C GLY A 83 11.33 18.94 -2.59
N GLY A 84 10.56 17.87 -2.36
CA GLY A 84 10.85 16.89 -1.34
C GLY A 84 12.09 16.05 -1.63
N LEU A 85 12.69 15.50 -0.57
CA LEU A 85 13.87 14.66 -0.68
C LEU A 85 13.54 13.29 -1.27
N PRO A 86 14.37 12.76 -2.17
CA PRO A 86 14.18 11.39 -2.66
C PRO A 86 14.44 10.39 -1.55
N LEU A 87 13.56 9.40 -1.45
CA LEU A 87 13.71 8.24 -0.58
C LEU A 87 14.15 7.04 -1.40
N HIS A 88 15.37 6.58 -1.18
CA HIS A 88 15.89 5.36 -1.79
C HIS A 88 15.79 4.20 -0.80
N VAL A 89 15.15 3.12 -1.19
CA VAL A 89 14.99 1.92 -0.36
C VAL A 89 15.57 0.73 -1.10
N ARG A 90 16.56 0.07 -0.49
CA ARG A 90 17.11 -1.19 -0.99
C ARG A 90 16.74 -2.32 -0.04
N ILE A 91 16.19 -3.40 -0.57
CA ILE A 91 15.85 -4.59 0.20
C ILE A 91 16.95 -5.64 0.02
N ASP A 92 17.59 -5.99 1.13
CA ASP A 92 18.71 -6.92 1.14
C ASP A 92 18.29 -8.36 1.43
N THR A 93 17.20 -8.55 2.19
CA THR A 93 16.73 -9.88 2.61
C THR A 93 15.21 -9.91 2.66
N LEU A 94 14.64 -10.97 2.11
CA LEU A 94 13.25 -11.35 2.28
C LEU A 94 13.22 -12.84 2.60
N TYR A 95 12.63 -13.19 3.74
CA TYR A 95 12.47 -14.54 4.22
C TYR A 95 10.99 -14.80 4.50
N LEU A 96 10.45 -15.81 3.85
CA LEU A 96 9.09 -16.29 4.08
C LEU A 96 9.20 -17.56 4.91
N GLY A 97 9.00 -17.41 6.21
CA GLY A 97 9.04 -18.52 7.17
C GLY A 97 7.75 -19.33 7.17
N GLY A 98 7.48 -20.02 8.27
CA GLY A 98 6.21 -20.72 8.48
C GLY A 98 5.00 -19.79 8.70
N GLY A 99 5.23 -18.47 8.78
CA GLY A 99 4.19 -17.47 8.97
C GLY A 99 3.66 -17.35 10.40
N GLY A 100 4.04 -18.27 11.30
CA GLY A 100 3.64 -18.23 12.69
C GLY A 100 4.57 -17.39 13.57
N PRO A 101 4.20 -17.16 14.85
CA PRO A 101 5.03 -16.36 15.77
C PRO A 101 6.44 -16.93 16.01
N ALA A 102 6.59 -18.26 15.92
CA ALA A 102 7.88 -18.92 16.10
C ALA A 102 8.79 -18.80 14.86
N ASP A 103 8.21 -18.62 13.69
CA ASP A 103 8.92 -18.51 12.41
C ASP A 103 8.24 -17.47 11.53
N PRO A 104 8.37 -16.17 11.91
CA PRO A 104 7.71 -15.08 11.19
C PRO A 104 8.38 -14.80 9.85
N ASP A 105 7.62 -14.19 8.96
CA ASP A 105 8.16 -13.60 7.75
C ASP A 105 9.03 -12.40 8.09
N LEU A 106 10.14 -12.24 7.39
CA LEU A 106 11.11 -11.17 7.65
C LEU A 106 11.48 -10.43 6.37
N MET A 107 11.56 -9.11 6.48
CA MET A 107 12.13 -8.23 5.45
C MET A 107 13.18 -7.32 6.09
N ARG A 108 14.34 -7.24 5.44
CA ARG A 108 15.42 -6.33 5.85
C ARG A 108 15.85 -5.49 4.68
N GLY A 109 16.17 -4.26 4.95
CA GLY A 109 16.67 -3.34 3.94
C GLY A 109 17.24 -2.07 4.55
N VAL A 110 17.65 -1.20 3.68
CA VAL A 110 18.25 0.07 3.99
C VAL A 110 17.47 1.17 3.28
N ALA A 111 17.09 2.19 4.01
CA ALA A 111 16.47 3.39 3.47
C ALA A 111 17.44 4.57 3.58
N THR A 112 17.55 5.36 2.52
CA THR A 112 18.37 6.58 2.49
C THR A 112 17.49 7.77 2.16
N LEU A 113 17.47 8.77 3.03
CA LEU A 113 16.72 10.02 2.89
C LEU A 113 17.64 11.19 3.23
N GLY A 114 17.84 12.12 2.30
CA GLY A 114 18.66 13.30 2.53
C GLY A 114 20.09 12.99 2.98
N GLY A 115 20.69 11.88 2.50
CA GLY A 115 22.02 11.42 2.89
C GLY A 115 22.06 10.58 4.20
N HIS A 116 20.97 10.52 4.95
CA HIS A 116 20.88 9.69 6.15
C HIS A 116 20.45 8.27 5.80
N THR A 117 21.18 7.29 6.33
CA THR A 117 20.95 5.87 6.08
C THR A 117 20.35 5.19 7.29
N ILE A 118 19.24 4.51 7.12
CA ILE A 118 18.47 3.84 8.17
C ILE A 118 18.33 2.36 7.81
N LYS A 119 18.80 1.48 8.70
CA LYS A 119 18.57 0.04 8.58
C LYS A 119 17.20 -0.30 9.15
N VAL A 120 16.38 -1.01 8.36
CA VAL A 120 15.03 -1.41 8.74
C VAL A 120 14.95 -2.94 8.76
N ARG A 121 14.32 -3.46 9.79
CA ARG A 121 13.92 -4.87 9.90
C ARG A 121 12.45 -4.90 10.24
N ALA A 122 11.65 -5.51 9.39
CA ALA A 122 10.25 -5.78 9.61
C ALA A 122 10.01 -7.28 9.75
N ALA A 123 9.05 -7.63 10.58
CA ALA A 123 8.52 -8.97 10.71
C ALA A 123 7.01 -8.91 10.57
N SER A 124 6.43 -9.95 9.95
CA SER A 124 5.00 -10.14 9.85
C SER A 124 4.65 -11.56 10.25
N THR A 125 3.57 -11.72 10.98
CA THR A 125 2.97 -13.03 11.23
C THR A 125 1.75 -13.14 10.32
N TYR A 126 1.79 -14.09 9.42
CA TYR A 126 0.69 -14.39 8.52
C TYR A 126 -0.01 -15.65 9.02
N ILE A 127 -1.29 -15.53 9.33
CA ILE A 127 -2.11 -16.70 9.66
C ILE A 127 -2.68 -17.18 8.33
N SER A 128 -2.17 -18.31 7.83
CA SER A 128 -2.69 -18.91 6.61
C SER A 128 -4.18 -19.24 6.77
N ASN A 129 -4.96 -18.79 5.81
CA ASN A 129 -6.36 -19.18 5.72
C ASN A 129 -6.43 -20.56 5.04
N PRO A 130 -7.34 -21.47 5.42
CA PRO A 130 -7.49 -22.76 4.72
C PRO A 130 -7.68 -22.65 3.21
N THR A 131 -8.23 -21.52 2.74
CA THR A 131 -8.36 -21.20 1.31
C THR A 131 -7.04 -20.88 0.61
N ASP A 132 -6.00 -20.49 1.36
CA ASP A 132 -4.68 -20.15 0.79
C ASP A 132 -3.97 -21.38 0.20
N GLN A 133 -4.34 -22.58 0.63
CA GLN A 133 -3.81 -23.83 0.08
C GLN A 133 -4.24 -24.08 -1.37
N ALA A 134 -5.34 -23.50 -1.80
CA ALA A 134 -5.85 -23.66 -3.17
C ALA A 134 -5.11 -22.77 -4.20
N LEU A 135 -4.47 -21.68 -3.74
CA LEU A 135 -3.77 -20.71 -4.58
C LEU A 135 -2.45 -20.28 -3.93
N PRO A 136 -1.43 -21.15 -3.91
CA PRO A 136 -0.19 -20.92 -3.17
C PRO A 136 0.56 -19.66 -3.59
N GLU A 137 0.54 -19.29 -4.86
CA GLU A 137 1.18 -18.05 -5.34
C GLU A 137 0.51 -16.80 -4.78
N GLN A 138 -0.81 -16.76 -4.75
CA GLN A 138 -1.55 -15.61 -4.21
C GLN A 138 -1.34 -15.48 -2.70
N ALA A 139 -1.25 -16.58 -1.99
CA ALA A 139 -0.92 -16.59 -0.57
C ALA A 139 0.49 -16.02 -0.32
N LEU A 140 1.48 -16.46 -1.10
CA LEU A 140 2.84 -15.93 -1.02
C LEU A 140 2.90 -14.43 -1.36
N GLN A 141 2.21 -14.00 -2.40
CA GLN A 141 2.11 -12.60 -2.77
C GLN A 141 1.48 -11.76 -1.65
N GLY A 142 0.40 -12.25 -1.03
CA GLY A 142 -0.23 -11.60 0.13
C GLY A 142 0.72 -11.45 1.32
N ARG A 143 1.56 -12.47 1.59
CA ARG A 143 2.59 -12.42 2.63
C ARG A 143 3.65 -11.35 2.33
N VAL A 144 4.11 -11.26 1.09
CA VAL A 144 5.05 -10.22 0.65
C VAL A 144 4.43 -8.81 0.80
N GLN A 145 3.17 -8.67 0.46
CA GLN A 145 2.44 -7.41 0.63
C GLN A 145 2.32 -7.01 2.11
N ALA A 146 1.98 -7.96 2.99
CA ALA A 146 1.94 -7.71 4.43
C ALA A 146 3.31 -7.28 4.99
N LEU A 147 4.39 -7.91 4.51
CA LEU A 147 5.76 -7.51 4.86
C LEU A 147 6.11 -6.11 4.36
N ALA A 148 5.69 -5.74 3.15
CA ALA A 148 5.93 -4.41 2.61
C ALA A 148 5.26 -3.33 3.48
N VAL A 149 4.03 -3.58 3.92
CA VAL A 149 3.31 -2.70 4.85
C VAL A 149 4.04 -2.62 6.20
N ALA A 150 4.43 -3.75 6.78
CA ALA A 150 5.17 -3.78 8.04
C ALA A 150 6.52 -3.03 7.94
N PHE A 151 7.22 -3.18 6.80
CA PHE A 151 8.47 -2.47 6.54
C PHE A 151 8.25 -0.95 6.47
N ALA A 152 7.23 -0.50 5.75
CA ALA A 152 6.90 0.91 5.63
C ALA A 152 6.57 1.54 7.00
N TYR A 153 5.78 0.86 7.83
CA TYR A 153 5.49 1.31 9.20
C TYR A 153 6.74 1.36 10.08
N ARG A 154 7.61 0.36 10.00
CA ARG A 154 8.87 0.37 10.75
C ARG A 154 9.78 1.51 10.31
N LEU A 155 9.86 1.78 9.02
CA LEU A 155 10.62 2.92 8.51
C LEU A 155 10.02 4.23 9.03
N LYS A 156 8.71 4.39 8.99
CA LYS A 156 8.01 5.56 9.55
C LYS A 156 8.41 5.81 11.00
N GLN A 157 8.34 4.78 11.85
CA GLN A 157 8.74 4.87 13.26
C GLN A 157 10.20 5.27 13.43
N ARG A 158 11.10 4.80 12.57
CA ARG A 158 12.52 5.13 12.61
C ARG A 158 12.83 6.55 12.15
N LEU A 159 12.00 7.10 11.28
CA LEU A 159 12.09 8.48 10.82
C LEU A 159 11.47 9.47 11.82
N GLY A 160 10.76 9.00 12.84
CA GLY A 160 10.11 9.86 13.83
C GLY A 160 8.85 10.55 13.32
N ALA A 161 8.20 9.95 12.31
CA ALA A 161 7.03 10.50 11.64
C ALA A 161 5.72 9.88 12.13
#